data_97941b92f3202caaed55d37a58199099
#
_entry.id   97941b92f3202caaed55d37a58199099
#
_cell.length_a   1.000
_cell.length_b   1.000
_cell.length_c   1.000
_cell.angle_alpha   90.00
_cell.angle_beta   90.00
_cell.angle_gamma   90.00
#
_symmetry.space_group_name_H-M   'P 1'
#
loop_
_entity.id
_entity.type
_entity.pdbx_description
1 polymer ?
#
loop_
_entity_poly.entity_id
_entity_poly.type
_entity_poly.pdbx_seq_one_letter_code
_entity_poly.pdbx_strand_id
1 'polypeptide(L)' 'MTRLLLTVPEAAEALAISRSKLYELFAAGLVRSVRIHGSRRVPIEALETYIAHLLDEEAADAKAS' A
#
# COMPACT_ATOMS: atom_id res chain seq x y z
N MET A 1 -3.12 15.28 -14.89
CA MET A 1 -2.95 15.60 -13.46
C MET A 1 -2.68 14.32 -12.67
N THR A 2 -1.66 14.32 -11.85
CA THR A 2 -1.33 13.16 -11.03
C THR A 2 -2.32 13.03 -9.88
N ARG A 3 -2.87 11.84 -9.68
CA ARG A 3 -3.76 11.58 -8.55
C ARG A 3 -2.94 11.45 -7.28
N LEU A 4 -3.41 12.08 -6.22
CA LEU A 4 -2.77 11.97 -4.90
C LEU A 4 -3.35 10.84 -4.07
N LEU A 5 -4.60 10.47 -4.37
CA LEU A 5 -5.30 9.39 -3.69
C LEU A 5 -5.87 8.42 -4.74
N LEU A 6 -5.85 7.14 -4.40
CA LEU A 6 -6.39 6.09 -5.26
C LEU A 6 -7.58 5.43 -4.57
N THR A 7 -8.49 4.88 -5.37
CA THR A 7 -9.53 4.02 -4.81
C THR A 7 -8.87 2.69 -4.40
N VAL A 8 -9.58 1.89 -3.60
CA VAL A 8 -9.06 0.58 -3.18
C VAL A 8 -8.74 -0.31 -4.39
N PRO A 9 -9.63 -0.45 -5.40
CA PRO A 9 -9.28 -1.24 -6.58
C PRO A 9 -8.06 -0.70 -7.34
N GLU A 10 -7.96 0.61 -7.46
CA GLU A 10 -6.81 1.22 -8.14
C GLU A 10 -5.50 0.95 -7.39
N ALA A 11 -5.54 1.05 -6.06
CA ALA A 11 -4.35 0.79 -5.24
C ALA A 11 -3.93 -0.67 -5.33
N ALA A 12 -4.89 -1.60 -5.29
CA ALA A 12 -4.59 -3.02 -5.41
C ALA A 12 -3.96 -3.33 -6.77
N GLU A 13 -4.51 -2.75 -7.84
CA GLU A 13 -3.96 -2.90 -9.17
C GLU A 13 -2.55 -2.32 -9.25
N ALA A 14 -2.34 -1.15 -8.65
CA ALA A 14 -1.02 -0.51 -8.65
C ALA A 14 0.03 -1.36 -7.93
N LEU A 15 -0.36 -2.10 -6.89
CA LEU A 15 0.53 -3.01 -6.17
C LEU A 15 0.53 -4.41 -6.77
N ALA A 16 -0.29 -4.66 -7.79
CA ALA A 16 -0.42 -5.97 -8.44
C ALA A 16 -0.85 -7.07 -7.46
N ILE A 17 -1.78 -6.74 -6.56
CA ILE A 17 -2.32 -7.68 -5.58
C ILE A 17 -3.85 -7.66 -5.63
N SER A 18 -4.49 -8.63 -5.00
CA SER A 18 -5.94 -8.66 -4.90
C SER A 18 -6.43 -7.61 -3.89
N ARG A 19 -7.71 -7.24 -4.00
CA ARG A 19 -8.32 -6.33 -3.03
C ARG A 19 -8.31 -6.94 -1.63
N SER A 20 -8.56 -8.25 -1.53
CA SER A 20 -8.52 -8.96 -0.24
C SER A 20 -7.15 -8.82 0.41
N LYS A 21 -6.10 -8.97 -0.37
CA LYS A 21 -4.74 -8.83 0.13
C LYS A 21 -4.49 -7.41 0.63
N LEU A 22 -4.97 -6.41 -0.11
CA LEU A 22 -4.82 -5.03 0.28
C LEU A 22 -5.54 -4.74 1.62
N TYR A 23 -6.74 -5.30 1.82
CA TYR A 23 -7.43 -5.15 3.09
C TYR A 23 -6.67 -5.78 4.25
N GLU A 24 -5.98 -6.89 4.00
CA GLU A 24 -5.10 -7.47 5.01
C GLU A 24 -3.97 -6.51 5.38
N LEU A 25 -3.41 -5.80 4.40
CA LEU A 25 -2.37 -4.82 4.64
C LEU A 25 -2.89 -3.63 5.45
N PHE A 26 -4.13 -3.20 5.21
CA PHE A 26 -4.77 -2.16 6.02
C PHE A 26 -4.91 -2.64 7.47
N ALA A 27 -5.39 -3.85 7.65
CA ALA A 27 -5.60 -4.41 8.99
C ALA A 27 -4.28 -4.57 9.76
N ALA A 28 -3.22 -4.87 9.06
CA ALA A 28 -1.89 -5.03 9.65
C ALA A 28 -1.19 -3.69 9.91
N GLY A 29 -1.77 -2.58 9.42
CA GLY A 29 -1.17 -1.26 9.56
C GLY A 29 0.01 -1.01 8.65
N LEU A 30 0.18 -1.86 7.62
CA LEU A 30 1.29 -1.74 6.68
C LEU A 30 1.04 -0.73 5.57
N VAL A 31 -0.24 -0.49 5.25
CA VAL A 31 -0.63 0.51 4.26
C VAL A 31 -1.69 1.40 4.91
N ARG A 32 -1.47 2.69 4.92
CA ARG A 32 -2.43 3.64 5.47
C ARG A 32 -3.53 3.93 4.47
N SER A 33 -4.73 4.15 4.97
CA SER A 33 -5.84 4.62 4.15
C SER A 33 -6.53 5.76 4.87
N VAL A 34 -7.25 6.57 4.12
CA VAL A 34 -8.02 7.69 4.67
C VAL A 34 -9.45 7.59 4.16
N ARG A 35 -10.37 8.26 4.82
CA ARG A 35 -11.76 8.32 4.40
C ARG A 35 -12.12 9.76 4.03
N ILE A 36 -12.73 9.90 2.87
CA ILE A 36 -13.27 11.18 2.43
C ILE A 36 -14.77 10.95 2.23
N HIS A 37 -15.58 11.59 3.07
CA HIS A 37 -17.05 11.45 3.01
C HIS A 37 -17.47 9.97 3.02
N GLY A 38 -16.84 9.16 3.88
CA GLY A 38 -17.18 7.76 4.00
C GLY A 38 -16.55 6.84 2.96
N SER A 39 -15.89 7.40 1.96
CA SER A 39 -15.21 6.59 0.92
C SER A 39 -13.74 6.39 1.30
N ARG A 40 -13.31 5.13 1.30
CA ARG A 40 -11.92 4.81 1.60
C ARG A 40 -11.04 5.14 0.40
N ARG A 41 -9.93 5.82 0.67
CA ARG A 41 -8.94 6.16 -0.36
C ARG A 41 -7.55 5.84 0.16
N VAL A 42 -6.64 5.56 -0.76
CA VAL A 42 -5.27 5.19 -0.42
C VAL A 42 -4.31 6.25 -0.96
N PRO A 43 -3.60 6.97 -0.08
CA PRO A 43 -2.61 7.94 -0.55
C PRO A 43 -1.50 7.24 -1.32
N ILE A 44 -1.08 7.82 -2.43
CA ILE A 44 0.04 7.27 -3.20
C ILE A 44 1.28 7.16 -2.33
N GLU A 45 1.50 8.15 -1.47
CA GLU A 45 2.61 8.15 -0.52
C GLU A 45 2.61 6.91 0.37
N ALA A 46 1.43 6.43 0.78
CA ALA A 46 1.33 5.22 1.60
C ALA A 46 1.82 3.99 0.84
N LEU A 47 1.54 3.92 -0.46
CA LEU A 47 2.01 2.83 -1.31
C LEU A 47 3.53 2.89 -1.47
N GLU A 48 4.07 4.07 -1.67
CA GLU A 48 5.51 4.27 -1.80
C GLU A 48 6.24 3.86 -0.51
N THR A 49 5.69 4.24 0.63
CA THR A 49 6.26 3.87 1.94
C THR A 49 6.25 2.35 2.12
N TYR A 50 5.15 1.70 1.75
CA TYR A 50 5.05 0.25 1.85
C TYR A 50 6.08 -0.43 0.95
N ILE A 51 6.25 0.05 -0.29
CA ILE A 51 7.23 -0.51 -1.22
C ILE A 51 8.64 -0.35 -0.67
N ALA A 52 8.97 0.81 -0.12
CA ALA A 52 10.27 1.06 0.48
C ALA A 52 10.53 0.08 1.63
N HIS A 53 9.51 -0.21 2.42
CA HIS A 53 9.59 -1.16 3.53
C HIS A 53 9.87 -2.58 3.02
N LEU A 54 9.20 -2.98 1.95
CA LEU A 54 9.45 -4.29 1.33
C LEU A 54 10.87 -4.42 0.82
N LEU A 55 11.38 -3.37 0.20
CA LEU A 55 12.76 -3.37 -0.32
C LEU A 55 13.77 -3.47 0.82
N ASP A 56 13.50 -2.80 1.94
CA ASP A 56 14.35 -2.88 3.12
C ASP A 56 14.37 -4.29 3.71
N GLU A 57 13.22 -4.94 3.78
CA GLU A 57 13.11 -6.30 4.29
C GLU A 57 13.88 -7.27 3.41
N GLU A 58 13.77 -7.13 2.11
CA GLU A 58 14.51 -7.97 1.14
C GLU A 58 16.02 -7.78 1.28
N ALA A 59 16.45 -6.53 1.43
CA ALA A 59 17.87 -6.22 1.62
C ALA A 59 18.41 -6.83 2.92
N ALA A 60 17.60 -6.78 3.99
CA ALA A 60 17.98 -7.36 5.28
C ALA A 60 18.10 -8.90 5.18
N ASP A 61 17.15 -9.54 4.49
CA ASP A 61 17.20 -10.99 4.26
C ASP A 61 18.43 -11.38 3.43
N ALA A 62 18.75 -10.60 2.41
CA ALA A 62 19.91 -10.86 1.57
C ALA A 62 21.20 -10.75 2.37
N LYS A 63 21.25 -9.83 3.33
CA LYS A 63 22.42 -9.65 4.21
C LYS A 63 22.51 -10.74 5.26
N ALA A 64 21.37 -11.27 5.68
CA ALA A 64 21.31 -12.30 6.71
C ALA A 64 21.73 -13.68 6.18
N SER A 65 21.64 -13.87 4.89
CA SER A 65 22.04 -15.12 4.26
C SER A 65 23.48 -15.04 3.73
#